data_469ef69cf8dd70f4c4e4aec84c89378e
#
_entry.id   469ef69cf8dd70f4c4e4aec84c89378e
#
_cell.length_a   1.000
_cell.length_b   1.000
_cell.length_c   1.000
_cell.angle_alpha   90.00
_cell.angle_beta   90.00
_cell.angle_gamma   90.00
#
_symmetry.space_group_name_H-M   'P 1'
#
loop_
_entity.id
_entity.type
_entity.pdbx_description
1 polymer ?
#
loop_
_entity_poly.entity_id
_entity_poly.type
_entity_poly.pdbx_seq_one_letter_code
_entity_poly.pdbx_strand_id
1 'polypeptide(L)'
;MKYLEYLKELRNRLLFSFLFMFLCFLFFFLNISLVIEALTHPLYELLDNQDNNRMIFTGLPEVFVSNLKVSFFVAFLFSLPIFIIQIILFTSPALYKKEKKVFVLVSIMSIIFFFLGILFAYFFLIPMIWSFFISYESFVDGSLPIQLESRYSEYMKLTMFLLLASGLSFEFPIIIIFLTKLGIFNEYFLKKNRKFFLIGILIFSALFTPPDIISQIGIAIPLIIFYEFSILFIKFFFNKKVKNA
;
A
#
# COMPACT_ATOMS: atom_id res chain seq x y z
N MET A 1 -2.05 -8.84 -39.23
CA MET A 1 -3.14 -9.54 -38.54
C MET A 1 -2.83 -9.89 -37.09
N LYS A 2 -1.66 -10.44 -36.74
CA LYS A 2 -1.30 -10.82 -35.35
C LYS A 2 -1.41 -9.69 -34.31
N TYR A 3 -1.05 -8.43 -34.65
CA TYR A 3 -1.17 -7.30 -33.69
C TYR A 3 -2.60 -7.01 -33.26
N LEU A 4 -3.57 -7.14 -34.13
CA LEU A 4 -4.99 -6.93 -33.79
C LEU A 4 -5.53 -8.01 -32.86
N GLU A 5 -5.02 -9.23 -32.95
CA GLU A 5 -5.37 -10.34 -32.04
C GLU A 5 -4.82 -10.10 -30.62
N TYR A 6 -3.56 -9.66 -30.50
CA TYR A 6 -2.98 -9.29 -29.20
C TYR A 6 -3.72 -8.10 -28.55
N LEU A 7 -4.08 -7.08 -29.33
CA LEU A 7 -4.87 -5.95 -28.80
C LEU A 7 -6.27 -6.38 -28.35
N LYS A 8 -6.92 -7.29 -29.07
CA LYS A 8 -8.21 -7.86 -28.66
C LYS A 8 -8.08 -8.69 -27.39
N GLU A 9 -7.02 -9.48 -27.26
CA GLU A 9 -6.75 -10.25 -26.06
C GLU A 9 -6.53 -9.33 -24.85
N LEU A 10 -5.66 -8.32 -24.97
CA LEU A 10 -5.41 -7.34 -23.90
C LEU A 10 -6.71 -6.64 -23.47
N ARG A 11 -7.49 -6.16 -24.45
CA ARG A 11 -8.78 -5.53 -24.17
C ARG A 11 -9.72 -6.45 -23.39
N ASN A 12 -9.86 -7.71 -23.83
CA ASN A 12 -10.77 -8.65 -23.19
C ASN A 12 -10.32 -8.98 -21.75
N ARG A 13 -9.02 -9.12 -21.50
CA ARG A 13 -8.46 -9.35 -20.17
C ARG A 13 -8.66 -8.15 -19.24
N LEU A 14 -8.45 -6.92 -19.76
CA LEU A 14 -8.73 -5.70 -19.01
C LEU A 14 -10.22 -5.54 -18.72
N LEU A 15 -11.09 -5.79 -19.70
CA LEU A 15 -12.55 -5.75 -19.50
C LEU A 15 -12.99 -6.74 -18.41
N PHE A 16 -12.44 -7.94 -18.38
CA PHE A 16 -12.72 -8.92 -17.33
C PHE A 16 -12.30 -8.40 -15.94
N SER A 17 -11.09 -7.82 -15.84
CA SER A 17 -10.57 -7.26 -14.57
C SER A 17 -11.42 -6.08 -14.10
N PHE A 18 -11.79 -5.18 -15.00
CA PHE A 18 -12.67 -4.05 -14.67
C PHE A 18 -14.09 -4.49 -14.30
N LEU A 19 -14.62 -5.50 -14.98
CA LEU A 19 -15.93 -6.06 -14.61
C LEU A 19 -15.89 -6.67 -13.20
N PHE A 20 -14.82 -7.40 -12.88
CA PHE A 20 -14.65 -7.95 -11.54
C PHE A 20 -14.52 -6.84 -10.49
N MET A 21 -13.71 -5.80 -10.75
CA MET A 21 -13.60 -4.63 -9.88
C MET A 21 -14.95 -3.93 -9.66
N PHE A 22 -15.75 -3.80 -10.73
CA PHE A 22 -17.08 -3.22 -10.63
C PHE A 22 -18.04 -4.06 -9.78
N LEU A 23 -18.00 -5.39 -9.92
CA LEU A 23 -18.79 -6.29 -9.05
C LEU A 23 -18.35 -6.19 -7.58
N CYS A 24 -17.04 -6.15 -7.32
CA CYS A 24 -16.52 -5.89 -5.98
C CYS A 24 -16.99 -4.53 -5.44
N PHE A 25 -16.97 -3.49 -6.27
CA PHE A 25 -17.44 -2.16 -5.88
C PHE A 25 -18.93 -2.20 -5.49
N LEU A 26 -19.80 -2.83 -6.27
CA LEU A 26 -21.21 -2.99 -5.92
C LEU A 26 -21.39 -3.76 -4.61
N PHE A 27 -20.64 -4.84 -4.43
CA PHE A 27 -20.70 -5.63 -3.20
C PHE A 27 -20.31 -4.80 -1.97
N PHE A 28 -19.17 -4.10 -2.00
CA PHE A 28 -18.70 -3.29 -0.87
C PHE A 28 -19.56 -2.03 -0.65
N PHE A 29 -20.12 -1.46 -1.71
CA PHE A 29 -21.02 -0.32 -1.59
C PHE A 29 -22.35 -0.71 -0.92
N LEU A 30 -22.90 -1.87 -1.27
CA LEU A 30 -24.13 -2.39 -0.64
C LEU A 30 -23.89 -2.82 0.82
N ASN A 31 -22.67 -3.24 1.16
CA ASN A 31 -22.28 -3.67 2.51
C ASN A 31 -21.30 -2.66 3.15
N ILE A 32 -21.50 -1.37 2.90
CA ILE A 32 -20.54 -0.32 3.32
C ILE A 32 -20.36 -0.27 4.85
N SER A 33 -21.36 -0.63 5.63
CA SER A 33 -21.29 -0.68 7.10
C SER A 33 -20.16 -1.59 7.60
N LEU A 34 -19.98 -2.77 7.00
CA LEU A 34 -18.89 -3.69 7.35
C LEU A 34 -17.50 -3.08 7.07
N VAL A 35 -17.40 -2.35 5.96
CA VAL A 35 -16.14 -1.70 5.57
C VAL A 35 -15.81 -0.54 6.51
N ILE A 36 -16.82 0.28 6.85
CA ILE A 36 -16.63 1.40 7.77
C ILE A 36 -16.24 0.87 9.15
N GLU A 37 -16.93 -0.12 9.67
CA GLU A 37 -16.64 -0.76 10.96
C GLU A 37 -15.19 -1.25 10.99
N ALA A 38 -14.76 -2.00 9.97
CA ALA A 38 -13.37 -2.48 9.88
C ALA A 38 -12.34 -1.34 9.83
N LEU A 39 -12.60 -0.27 9.07
CA LEU A 39 -11.66 0.85 8.96
C LEU A 39 -11.65 1.77 10.18
N THR A 40 -12.76 1.89 10.92
CA THR A 40 -12.85 2.73 12.13
C THR A 40 -12.43 2.02 13.40
N HIS A 41 -12.39 0.68 13.39
CA HIS A 41 -12.03 -0.13 14.54
C HIS A 41 -10.73 0.28 15.23
N PRO A 42 -9.61 0.57 14.51
CA PRO A 42 -8.36 0.99 15.14
C PRO A 42 -8.46 2.32 15.91
N LEU A 43 -9.32 3.23 15.46
CA LEU A 43 -9.57 4.47 16.19
C LEU A 43 -10.50 4.22 17.39
N TYR A 44 -11.53 3.39 17.20
CA TYR A 44 -12.47 3.06 18.25
C TYR A 44 -11.81 2.41 19.48
N GLU A 45 -10.83 1.52 19.26
CA GLU A 45 -10.05 0.91 20.35
C GLU A 45 -9.17 1.90 21.14
N LEU A 46 -8.74 2.99 20.49
CA LEU A 46 -7.89 4.01 21.12
C LEU A 46 -8.69 5.08 21.88
N LEU A 47 -9.92 5.30 21.47
CA LEU A 47 -10.83 6.23 22.14
C LEU A 47 -11.53 5.48 23.27
N ASP A 48 -10.92 5.43 24.45
CA ASP A 48 -11.50 4.83 25.65
C ASP A 48 -12.96 5.20 25.81
N ASN A 49 -13.86 4.24 25.90
CA ASN A 49 -15.32 4.20 26.22
C ASN A 49 -15.96 5.49 26.78
N GLN A 50 -15.58 6.65 26.31
CA GLN A 50 -16.25 7.91 26.61
C GLN A 50 -17.50 7.98 25.72
N ASP A 51 -18.66 8.04 26.37
CA ASP A 51 -19.99 8.11 25.73
C ASP A 51 -20.20 9.24 24.70
N ASN A 52 -19.16 10.04 24.43
CA ASN A 52 -19.17 11.21 23.55
C ASN A 52 -18.33 11.06 22.28
N ASN A 53 -17.73 9.89 22.04
CA ASN A 53 -16.88 9.68 20.85
C ASN A 53 -17.72 9.59 19.57
N ARG A 54 -17.71 10.65 18.78
CA ARG A 54 -18.46 10.75 17.52
C ARG A 54 -17.58 11.31 16.42
N MET A 55 -17.81 10.85 15.21
CA MET A 55 -17.29 11.52 14.02
C MET A 55 -18.29 12.57 13.54
N ILE A 56 -17.78 13.72 13.10
CA ILE A 56 -18.60 14.79 12.55
C ILE A 56 -18.52 14.82 11.03
N PHE A 57 -19.55 15.34 10.40
CA PHE A 57 -19.54 15.74 8.99
C PHE A 57 -20.09 17.17 8.86
N THR A 58 -19.56 17.93 7.93
CA THR A 58 -19.90 19.36 7.78
C THR A 58 -20.72 19.65 6.52
N GLY A 59 -20.76 18.70 5.59
CA GLY A 59 -21.49 18.83 4.33
C GLY A 59 -22.49 17.70 4.13
N LEU A 60 -23.71 17.98 3.66
CA LEU A 60 -24.75 16.98 3.41
C LEU A 60 -24.28 15.81 2.53
N PRO A 61 -23.57 16.00 1.39
CA PRO A 61 -23.11 14.90 0.54
C PRO A 61 -21.82 14.24 1.04
N GLU A 62 -21.19 14.77 2.09
CA GLU A 62 -19.83 14.38 2.52
C GLU A 62 -19.73 12.88 2.85
N VAL A 63 -20.66 12.37 3.64
CA VAL A 63 -20.68 10.95 4.04
C VAL A 63 -20.91 10.05 2.83
N PHE A 64 -21.88 10.40 1.97
CA PHE A 64 -22.18 9.63 0.77
C PHE A 64 -20.97 9.54 -0.18
N VAL A 65 -20.34 10.69 -0.48
CA VAL A 65 -19.17 10.74 -1.36
C VAL A 65 -17.98 9.99 -0.75
N SER A 66 -17.78 10.07 0.56
CA SER A 66 -16.73 9.33 1.27
C SER A 66 -16.98 7.83 1.20
N ASN A 67 -18.21 7.37 1.42
CA ASN A 67 -18.60 5.97 1.33
C ASN A 67 -18.38 5.42 -0.11
N LEU A 68 -18.67 6.22 -1.12
CA LEU A 68 -18.42 5.87 -2.52
C LEU A 68 -16.91 5.68 -2.78
N LYS A 69 -16.08 6.60 -2.27
CA LYS A 69 -14.61 6.52 -2.39
C LYS A 69 -14.03 5.32 -1.65
N VAL A 70 -14.50 5.07 -0.43
CA VAL A 70 -14.08 3.92 0.39
C VAL A 70 -14.44 2.61 -0.30
N SER A 71 -15.68 2.47 -0.79
CA SER A 71 -16.12 1.27 -1.51
C SER A 71 -15.29 1.02 -2.77
N PHE A 72 -15.00 2.08 -3.54
CA PHE A 72 -14.15 1.99 -4.72
C PHE A 72 -12.71 1.60 -4.36
N PHE A 73 -12.15 2.19 -3.30
CA PHE A 73 -10.81 1.88 -2.81
C PHE A 73 -10.67 0.42 -2.40
N VAL A 74 -11.60 -0.09 -1.59
CA VAL A 74 -11.59 -1.49 -1.15
C VAL A 74 -11.79 -2.44 -2.31
N ALA A 75 -12.72 -2.14 -3.23
CA ALA A 75 -12.91 -2.91 -4.46
C ALA A 75 -11.64 -2.95 -5.33
N PHE A 76 -10.93 -1.83 -5.44
CA PHE A 76 -9.65 -1.76 -6.13
C PHE A 76 -8.61 -2.67 -5.47
N LEU A 77 -8.44 -2.61 -4.14
CA LEU A 77 -7.51 -3.48 -3.41
C LEU A 77 -7.82 -4.97 -3.61
N PHE A 78 -9.08 -5.36 -3.52
CA PHE A 78 -9.49 -6.75 -3.72
C PHE A 78 -9.37 -7.23 -5.17
N SER A 79 -9.46 -6.32 -6.13
CA SER A 79 -9.31 -6.66 -7.54
C SER A 79 -7.85 -6.70 -8.02
N LEU A 80 -6.89 -6.11 -7.28
CA LEU A 80 -5.48 -6.09 -7.64
C LEU A 80 -4.90 -7.47 -8.00
N PRO A 81 -5.12 -8.55 -7.21
CA PRO A 81 -4.62 -9.88 -7.57
C PRO A 81 -5.11 -10.34 -8.94
N ILE A 82 -6.36 -10.05 -9.29
CA ILE A 82 -6.94 -10.43 -10.58
C ILE A 82 -6.31 -9.62 -11.71
N PHE A 83 -6.13 -8.31 -11.53
CA PHE A 83 -5.39 -7.49 -12.49
C PHE A 83 -3.99 -8.04 -12.74
N ILE A 84 -3.25 -8.37 -11.70
CA ILE A 84 -1.89 -8.92 -11.81
C ILE A 84 -1.91 -10.28 -12.52
N ILE A 85 -2.84 -11.17 -12.18
CA ILE A 85 -3.00 -12.48 -12.84
C ILE A 85 -3.30 -12.29 -14.34
N GLN A 86 -4.17 -11.37 -14.71
CA GLN A 86 -4.49 -11.11 -16.12
C GLN A 86 -3.29 -10.55 -16.90
N ILE A 87 -2.48 -9.69 -16.26
CA ILE A 87 -1.21 -9.20 -16.82
C ILE A 87 -0.22 -10.35 -17.02
N ILE A 88 -0.10 -11.25 -16.03
CA ILE A 88 0.77 -12.44 -16.12
C ILE A 88 0.35 -13.32 -17.30
N LEU A 89 -0.94 -13.60 -17.42
CA LEU A 89 -1.48 -14.44 -18.48
C LEU A 89 -1.28 -13.81 -19.87
N PHE A 90 -1.38 -12.49 -19.97
CA PHE A 90 -1.13 -11.75 -21.21
C PHE A 90 0.34 -11.74 -21.59
N THR A 91 1.23 -11.49 -20.64
CA THR A 91 2.68 -11.34 -20.91
C THR A 91 3.39 -12.69 -21.03
N SER A 92 2.87 -13.72 -20.35
CA SER A 92 3.46 -15.05 -20.25
C SER A 92 3.80 -15.74 -21.58
N PRO A 93 2.99 -15.64 -22.66
CA PRO A 93 3.33 -16.22 -23.96
C PRO A 93 4.53 -15.56 -24.67
N ALA A 94 4.83 -14.31 -24.35
CA ALA A 94 5.92 -13.53 -24.95
C ALA A 94 7.28 -13.78 -24.29
N LEU A 95 7.32 -14.43 -23.10
CA LEU A 95 8.51 -14.67 -22.32
C LEU A 95 9.13 -16.05 -22.56
N TYR A 96 10.47 -16.14 -22.58
CA TYR A 96 11.16 -17.42 -22.58
C TYR A 96 10.87 -18.20 -21.30
N LYS A 97 10.94 -19.55 -21.36
CA LYS A 97 10.59 -20.44 -20.21
C LYS A 97 11.28 -20.06 -18.89
N LYS A 98 12.53 -19.60 -18.92
CA LYS A 98 13.29 -19.18 -17.74
C LYS A 98 12.78 -17.82 -17.19
N GLU A 99 12.50 -16.88 -18.07
CA GLU A 99 12.00 -15.54 -17.72
C GLU A 99 10.57 -15.60 -17.19
N LYS A 100 9.72 -16.42 -17.82
CA LYS A 100 8.34 -16.68 -17.39
C LYS A 100 8.28 -17.13 -15.94
N LYS A 101 9.13 -18.10 -15.53
CA LYS A 101 9.15 -18.60 -14.15
C LYS A 101 9.50 -17.49 -13.15
N VAL A 102 10.46 -16.64 -13.51
CA VAL A 102 10.86 -15.49 -12.66
C VAL A 102 9.75 -14.46 -12.57
N PHE A 103 9.16 -14.09 -13.73
CA PHE A 103 8.10 -13.12 -13.82
C PHE A 103 6.87 -13.53 -12.99
N VAL A 104 6.41 -14.77 -13.12
CA VAL A 104 5.29 -15.32 -12.33
C VAL A 104 5.62 -15.32 -10.83
N LEU A 105 6.83 -15.76 -10.45
CA LEU A 105 7.22 -15.78 -9.03
C LEU A 105 7.25 -14.35 -8.43
N VAL A 106 7.86 -13.39 -9.14
CA VAL A 106 7.92 -11.99 -8.70
C VAL A 106 6.52 -11.41 -8.55
N SER A 107 5.64 -11.65 -9.51
CA SER A 107 4.26 -11.14 -9.47
C SER A 107 3.44 -11.73 -8.31
N ILE A 108 3.62 -13.01 -8.00
CA ILE A 108 2.96 -13.63 -6.84
C ILE A 108 3.51 -13.05 -5.53
N MET A 109 4.83 -12.89 -5.44
CA MET A 109 5.46 -12.27 -4.26
C MET A 109 5.00 -10.82 -4.09
N SER A 110 4.85 -10.06 -5.18
CA SER A 110 4.29 -8.71 -5.17
C SER A 110 2.90 -8.67 -4.54
N ILE A 111 1.98 -9.52 -4.97
CA ILE A 111 0.65 -9.60 -4.35
C ILE A 111 0.74 -9.85 -2.84
N ILE A 112 1.58 -10.80 -2.43
CA ILE A 112 1.72 -11.18 -1.01
C ILE A 112 2.30 -9.99 -0.20
N PHE A 113 3.38 -9.38 -0.68
CA PHE A 113 4.02 -8.27 0.02
C PHE A 113 3.13 -7.04 0.08
N PHE A 114 2.38 -6.73 -0.98
CA PHE A 114 1.42 -5.65 -0.98
C PHE A 114 0.36 -5.81 0.12
N PHE A 115 -0.25 -6.99 0.24
CA PHE A 115 -1.21 -7.26 1.30
C PHE A 115 -0.58 -7.30 2.70
N LEU A 116 0.65 -7.80 2.84
CA LEU A 116 1.40 -7.68 4.09
C LEU A 116 1.63 -6.22 4.49
N GLY A 117 1.90 -5.34 3.52
CA GLY A 117 2.00 -3.91 3.76
C GLY A 117 0.70 -3.27 4.24
N ILE A 118 -0.43 -3.68 3.67
CA ILE A 118 -1.76 -3.24 4.12
C ILE A 118 -2.03 -3.71 5.56
N LEU A 119 -1.74 -4.97 5.88
CA LEU A 119 -1.90 -5.52 7.23
C LEU A 119 -0.98 -4.81 8.23
N PHE A 120 0.27 -4.53 7.85
CA PHE A 120 1.19 -3.75 8.67
C PHE A 120 0.66 -2.34 8.95
N ALA A 121 0.13 -1.65 7.94
CA ALA A 121 -0.48 -0.34 8.16
C ALA A 121 -1.67 -0.42 9.10
N TYR A 122 -2.54 -1.39 8.91
CA TYR A 122 -3.76 -1.53 9.69
C TYR A 122 -3.49 -1.82 11.17
N PHE A 123 -2.58 -2.76 11.47
CA PHE A 123 -2.33 -3.21 12.85
C PHE A 123 -1.26 -2.40 13.60
N PHE A 124 -0.34 -1.74 12.89
CA PHE A 124 0.78 -1.05 13.52
C PHE A 124 0.82 0.45 13.20
N LEU A 125 0.79 0.81 11.91
CA LEU A 125 1.04 2.18 11.50
C LEU A 125 -0.14 3.11 11.85
N ILE A 126 -1.37 2.69 11.57
CA ILE A 126 -2.58 3.47 11.84
C ILE A 126 -2.76 3.68 13.35
N PRO A 127 -2.73 2.64 14.22
CA PRO A 127 -2.84 2.85 15.67
C PRO A 127 -1.73 3.76 16.23
N MET A 128 -0.48 3.62 15.75
CA MET A 128 0.63 4.47 16.18
C MET A 128 0.39 5.94 15.83
N ILE A 129 -0.09 6.22 14.62
CA ILE A 129 -0.35 7.59 14.17
C ILE A 129 -1.55 8.20 14.92
N TRP A 130 -2.63 7.41 15.11
CA TRP A 130 -3.79 7.91 15.85
C TRP A 130 -3.46 8.16 17.32
N SER A 131 -2.73 7.28 18.02
CA SER A 131 -2.27 7.50 19.38
C SER A 131 -1.48 8.80 19.50
N PHE A 132 -0.65 9.08 18.50
CA PHE A 132 0.11 10.33 18.47
C PHE A 132 -0.81 11.55 18.35
N PHE A 133 -1.77 11.57 17.43
CA PHE A 133 -2.68 12.69 17.28
C PHE A 133 -3.59 12.89 18.50
N ILE A 134 -4.09 11.81 19.09
CA ILE A 134 -4.89 11.85 20.32
C ILE A 134 -4.07 12.42 21.50
N SER A 135 -2.75 12.16 21.55
CA SER A 135 -1.91 12.69 22.64
C SER A 135 -1.84 14.21 22.72
N TYR A 136 -2.16 14.92 21.62
CA TYR A 136 -2.25 16.38 21.62
C TYR A 136 -3.49 16.91 22.34
N GLU A 137 -4.52 16.10 22.56
CA GLU A 137 -5.71 16.50 23.33
C GLU A 137 -5.37 16.84 24.80
N SER A 138 -4.33 16.21 25.37
CA SER A 138 -3.92 16.37 26.75
C SER A 138 -2.93 17.52 27.04
N PHE A 139 -2.42 18.21 26.03
CA PHE A 139 -1.40 19.25 26.18
C PHE A 139 -1.90 20.64 26.63
N VAL A 140 -3.21 20.78 26.92
CA VAL A 140 -3.81 22.10 27.15
C VAL A 140 -4.40 22.23 28.56
N ASP A 141 -3.63 21.81 29.57
CA ASP A 141 -3.96 22.11 30.96
C ASP A 141 -3.84 23.61 31.23
N GLY A 142 -4.97 24.26 31.44
CA GLY A 142 -5.06 25.68 31.82
C GLY A 142 -5.55 26.66 30.74
N SER A 143 -5.88 26.18 29.53
CA SER A 143 -6.52 26.98 28.47
C SER A 143 -7.86 26.36 28.04
N LEU A 144 -8.50 26.92 27.02
CA LEU A 144 -9.74 26.34 26.46
C LEU A 144 -9.49 24.89 26.02
N PRO A 145 -10.33 23.93 26.41
CA PRO A 145 -10.15 22.51 26.06
C PRO A 145 -10.18 22.33 24.54
N ILE A 146 -9.12 21.75 24.00
CA ILE A 146 -9.07 21.31 22.61
C ILE A 146 -9.48 19.83 22.61
N GLN A 147 -10.64 19.54 22.04
CA GLN A 147 -11.14 18.18 21.85
C GLN A 147 -10.98 17.74 20.38
N LEU A 148 -10.57 16.50 20.16
CA LEU A 148 -10.45 15.92 18.83
C LEU A 148 -11.85 15.58 18.28
N GLU A 149 -12.41 16.45 17.46
CA GLU A 149 -13.60 16.13 16.66
C GLU A 149 -13.16 15.59 15.28
N SER A 150 -13.07 14.29 15.15
CA SER A 150 -12.63 13.64 13.91
C SER A 150 -13.67 13.81 12.80
N ARG A 151 -13.29 14.51 11.72
CA ARG A 151 -14.13 14.64 10.54
C ARG A 151 -14.09 13.35 9.73
N TYR A 152 -15.26 12.75 9.48
CA TYR A 152 -15.40 11.45 8.83
C TYR A 152 -14.63 11.34 7.50
N SER A 153 -14.77 12.33 6.62
CA SER A 153 -14.13 12.33 5.30
C SER A 153 -12.61 12.43 5.36
N GLU A 154 -12.06 13.18 6.33
CA GLU A 154 -10.63 13.34 6.51
C GLU A 154 -10.01 12.07 7.12
N TYR A 155 -10.68 11.48 8.09
CA TYR A 155 -10.29 10.18 8.66
C TYR A 155 -10.21 9.10 7.58
N MET A 156 -11.28 8.91 6.81
CA MET A 156 -11.33 7.90 5.76
C MET A 156 -10.28 8.14 4.68
N LYS A 157 -10.08 9.40 4.27
CA LYS A 157 -9.05 9.77 3.30
C LYS A 157 -7.65 9.40 3.80
N LEU A 158 -7.32 9.75 5.05
CA LEU A 158 -6.01 9.47 5.63
C LEU A 158 -5.78 7.98 5.80
N THR A 159 -6.77 7.24 6.31
CA THR A 159 -6.71 5.78 6.47
C THR A 159 -6.46 5.08 5.13
N MET A 160 -7.26 5.38 4.09
CA MET A 160 -7.05 4.82 2.75
C MET A 160 -5.66 5.14 2.20
N PHE A 161 -5.18 6.35 2.42
CA PHE A 161 -3.88 6.80 1.96
C PHE A 161 -2.74 6.06 2.65
N LEU A 162 -2.80 5.87 3.98
CA LEU A 162 -1.81 5.11 4.75
C LEU A 162 -1.78 3.64 4.36
N LEU A 163 -2.94 3.02 4.15
CA LEU A 163 -3.03 1.63 3.69
C LEU A 163 -2.36 1.46 2.32
N LEU A 164 -2.66 2.35 1.37
CA LEU A 164 -2.06 2.31 0.04
C LEU A 164 -0.56 2.57 0.07
N ALA A 165 -0.12 3.60 0.80
CA ALA A 165 1.28 3.97 0.92
C ALA A 165 2.12 2.84 1.50
N SER A 166 1.62 2.19 2.55
CA SER A 166 2.30 1.05 3.16
C SER A 166 2.31 -0.16 2.24
N GLY A 167 1.19 -0.48 1.55
CA GLY A 167 1.15 -1.54 0.54
C GLY A 167 2.21 -1.34 -0.54
N LEU A 168 2.31 -0.13 -1.10
CA LEU A 168 3.33 0.23 -2.10
C LEU A 168 4.75 0.20 -1.52
N SER A 169 4.94 0.57 -0.25
CA SER A 169 6.23 0.51 0.43
C SER A 169 6.78 -0.91 0.52
N PHE A 170 5.91 -1.88 0.77
CA PHE A 170 6.29 -3.29 0.82
C PHE A 170 6.66 -3.90 -0.53
N GLU A 171 6.30 -3.26 -1.65
CA GLU A 171 6.77 -3.64 -2.99
C GLU A 171 8.26 -3.31 -3.21
N PHE A 172 8.83 -2.40 -2.45
CA PHE A 172 10.19 -1.90 -2.64
C PHE A 172 11.26 -3.00 -2.70
N PRO A 173 11.31 -3.99 -1.77
CA PRO A 173 12.28 -5.09 -1.86
C PRO A 173 12.08 -5.96 -3.10
N ILE A 174 10.85 -6.18 -3.52
CA ILE A 174 10.53 -6.98 -4.71
C ILE A 174 11.05 -6.28 -5.97
N ILE A 175 10.85 -4.97 -6.07
CA ILE A 175 11.35 -4.14 -7.18
C ILE A 175 12.87 -4.20 -7.25
N ILE A 176 13.59 -4.04 -6.12
CA ILE A 176 15.06 -4.10 -6.09
C ILE A 176 15.56 -5.47 -6.53
N ILE A 177 14.98 -6.56 -6.01
CA ILE A 177 15.36 -7.93 -6.37
C ILE A 177 15.10 -8.20 -7.85
N PHE A 178 13.97 -7.74 -8.38
CA PHE A 178 13.62 -7.87 -9.79
C PHE A 178 14.61 -7.14 -10.70
N LEU A 179 14.92 -5.88 -10.39
CA LEU A 179 15.88 -5.06 -11.15
C LEU A 179 17.31 -5.66 -11.09
N THR A 180 17.65 -6.29 -9.97
CA THR A 180 18.92 -7.03 -9.84
C THR A 180 18.94 -8.28 -10.73
N LYS A 181 17.83 -9.01 -10.84
CA LYS A 181 17.73 -10.15 -11.77
C LYS A 181 17.84 -9.75 -13.23
N LEU A 182 17.38 -8.55 -13.58
CA LEU A 182 17.53 -7.99 -14.92
C LEU A 182 18.96 -7.46 -15.19
N GLY A 183 19.85 -7.48 -14.19
CA GLY A 183 21.22 -6.98 -14.31
C GLY A 183 21.35 -5.45 -14.22
N ILE A 184 20.26 -4.73 -13.90
CA ILE A 184 20.26 -3.25 -13.78
C ILE A 184 20.92 -2.83 -12.47
N PHE A 185 20.63 -3.54 -11.36
CA PHE A 185 21.24 -3.31 -10.07
C PHE A 185 22.21 -4.46 -9.72
N ASN A 186 23.24 -4.14 -8.95
CA ASN A 186 24.13 -5.10 -8.31
C ASN A 186 24.43 -4.67 -6.87
N GLU A 187 24.99 -5.57 -6.05
CA GLU A 187 25.32 -5.29 -4.65
C GLU A 187 26.20 -4.05 -4.51
N TYR A 188 27.21 -3.90 -5.36
CA TYR A 188 28.15 -2.78 -5.32
C TYR A 188 27.42 -1.45 -5.59
N PHE A 189 26.57 -1.40 -6.63
CA PHE A 189 25.82 -0.21 -6.98
C PHE A 189 24.89 0.24 -5.82
N LEU A 190 24.16 -0.69 -5.24
CA LEU A 190 23.27 -0.40 -4.11
C LEU A 190 24.06 0.13 -2.91
N LYS A 191 25.17 -0.53 -2.53
CA LYS A 191 26.01 -0.08 -1.41
C LYS A 191 26.66 1.29 -1.66
N LYS A 192 27.14 1.55 -2.86
CA LYS A 192 27.75 2.83 -3.23
C LYS A 192 26.75 3.99 -3.18
N ASN A 193 25.51 3.72 -3.58
CA ASN A 193 24.47 4.75 -3.71
C ASN A 193 23.49 4.80 -2.52
N ARG A 194 23.81 4.17 -1.36
CA ARG A 194 22.94 4.13 -0.16
C ARG A 194 22.32 5.47 0.20
N LYS A 195 23.13 6.53 0.24
CA LYS A 195 22.65 7.88 0.59
C LYS A 195 21.54 8.39 -0.33
N PHE A 196 21.60 8.09 -1.62
CA PHE A 196 20.57 8.51 -2.57
C PHE A 196 19.27 7.70 -2.38
N PHE A 197 19.38 6.41 -2.11
CA PHE A 197 18.23 5.57 -1.80
C PHE A 197 17.57 6.01 -0.50
N LEU A 198 18.33 6.32 0.56
CA LEU A 198 17.79 6.83 1.83
C LEU A 198 17.09 8.18 1.64
N ILE A 199 17.67 9.11 0.87
CA ILE A 199 17.01 10.37 0.55
C ILE A 199 15.72 10.11 -0.25
N GLY A 200 15.75 9.22 -1.24
CA GLY A 200 14.57 8.83 -2.01
C GLY A 200 13.47 8.22 -1.13
N ILE A 201 13.81 7.38 -0.16
CA ILE A 201 12.89 6.82 0.82
C ILE A 201 12.26 7.92 1.68
N LEU A 202 13.05 8.88 2.16
CA LEU A 202 12.53 10.00 2.96
C LEU A 202 11.60 10.91 2.13
N ILE A 203 11.93 11.18 0.87
CA ILE A 203 11.06 11.94 -0.04
C ILE A 203 9.77 11.15 -0.30
N PHE A 204 9.88 9.85 -0.58
CA PHE A 204 8.71 9.00 -0.80
C PHE A 204 7.80 9.01 0.43
N SER A 205 8.35 8.75 1.63
CA SER A 205 7.55 8.78 2.85
C SER A 205 6.88 10.14 3.09
N ALA A 206 7.59 11.26 2.85
CA ALA A 206 7.03 12.60 2.98
C ALA A 206 5.89 12.90 1.99
N LEU A 207 5.92 12.33 0.79
CA LEU A 207 4.84 12.47 -0.19
C LEU A 207 3.59 11.65 0.19
N PHE A 208 3.81 10.55 0.93
CA PHE A 208 2.77 9.60 1.32
C PHE A 208 2.36 9.71 2.79
N THR A 209 2.70 10.80 3.47
CA THR A 209 2.24 11.08 4.84
C THR A 209 1.75 12.51 4.95
N PRO A 210 0.87 12.81 5.93
CA PRO A 210 0.66 14.18 6.33
C PRO A 210 2.00 14.85 6.73
N PRO A 211 2.06 16.18 6.78
CA PRO A 211 3.29 16.90 7.14
C PRO A 211 3.61 16.77 8.64
N ASP A 212 3.71 15.53 9.14
CA ASP A 212 4.11 15.19 10.50
C ASP A 212 5.29 14.19 10.50
N ILE A 213 6.19 14.37 11.46
CA ILE A 213 7.43 13.58 11.56
C ILE A 213 7.15 12.12 11.90
N ILE A 214 6.14 11.84 12.72
CA ILE A 214 5.86 10.47 13.20
C ILE A 214 5.33 9.59 12.10
N SER A 215 4.33 10.04 11.33
CA SER A 215 3.84 9.30 10.17
C SER A 215 4.94 9.08 9.13
N GLN A 216 5.75 10.12 8.86
CA GLN A 216 6.86 10.03 7.91
C GLN A 216 7.89 8.97 8.34
N ILE A 217 8.31 8.98 9.61
CA ILE A 217 9.25 8.00 10.17
C ILE A 217 8.62 6.60 10.17
N GLY A 218 7.32 6.49 10.49
CA GLY A 218 6.58 5.23 10.50
C GLY A 218 6.59 4.49 9.15
N ILE A 219 6.57 5.22 8.02
CA ILE A 219 6.75 4.64 6.68
C ILE A 219 8.23 4.50 6.30
N ALA A 220 9.09 5.45 6.68
CA ALA A 220 10.50 5.43 6.30
C ALA A 220 11.28 4.27 6.93
N ILE A 221 11.05 3.95 8.22
CA ILE A 221 11.78 2.89 8.91
C ILE A 221 11.63 1.52 8.23
N PRO A 222 10.40 1.01 7.95
CA PRO A 222 10.24 -0.24 7.21
C PRO A 222 10.94 -0.23 5.85
N LEU A 223 10.87 0.86 5.10
CA LEU A 223 11.53 1.00 3.80
C LEU A 223 13.05 0.91 3.91
N ILE A 224 13.65 1.53 4.92
CA ILE A 224 15.09 1.46 5.18
C ILE A 224 15.49 0.02 5.52
N ILE A 225 14.71 -0.64 6.38
CA ILE A 225 14.93 -2.06 6.73
C ILE A 225 14.84 -2.94 5.48
N PHE A 226 13.84 -2.74 4.65
CA PHE A 226 13.66 -3.49 3.40
C PHE A 226 14.79 -3.24 2.40
N TYR A 227 15.32 -2.02 2.33
CA TYR A 227 16.47 -1.70 1.50
C TYR A 227 17.71 -2.49 1.95
N GLU A 228 18.06 -2.46 3.22
CA GLU A 228 19.21 -3.19 3.75
C GLU A 228 19.00 -4.72 3.62
N PHE A 229 17.78 -5.20 3.89
CA PHE A 229 17.45 -6.61 3.70
C PHE A 229 17.60 -7.04 2.23
N SER A 230 17.20 -6.20 1.28
CA SER A 230 17.37 -6.46 -0.15
C SER A 230 18.86 -6.58 -0.54
N ILE A 231 19.71 -5.71 0.00
CA ILE A 231 21.18 -5.78 -0.22
C ILE A 231 21.74 -7.09 0.34
N LEU A 232 21.34 -7.48 1.56
CA LEU A 232 21.77 -8.74 2.17
C LEU A 232 21.29 -9.95 1.35
N PHE A 233 20.05 -9.95 0.91
CA PHE A 233 19.49 -11.01 0.06
C PHE A 233 20.28 -11.14 -1.25
N ILE A 234 20.56 -10.03 -1.93
CA ILE A 234 21.33 -10.02 -3.18
C ILE A 234 22.73 -10.59 -2.94
N LYS A 235 23.40 -10.17 -1.88
CA LYS A 235 24.72 -10.70 -1.49
C LYS A 235 24.73 -12.22 -1.34
N PHE A 236 23.75 -12.78 -0.62
CA PHE A 236 23.73 -14.21 -0.33
C PHE A 236 23.30 -15.07 -1.53
N PHE A 237 22.32 -14.59 -2.31
CA PHE A 237 21.71 -15.42 -3.35
C PHE A 237 22.26 -15.18 -4.76
N PHE A 238 22.76 -13.97 -5.07
CA PHE A 238 23.23 -13.63 -6.41
C PHE A 238 24.75 -13.68 -6.55
N ASN A 239 25.53 -13.31 -5.51
CA ASN A 239 26.99 -13.36 -5.59
C ASN A 239 27.58 -14.79 -5.52
N LYS A 240 26.86 -15.78 -4.99
CA LYS A 240 27.29 -17.18 -5.04
C LYS A 240 27.33 -17.76 -6.46
N LYS A 241 26.55 -17.22 -7.40
CA LYS A 241 26.57 -17.70 -8.80
C LYS A 241 27.78 -17.21 -9.60
N VAL A 242 28.41 -16.09 -9.23
CA VAL A 242 29.58 -15.55 -9.93
C VAL A 242 30.89 -16.23 -9.49
N LYS A 243 30.92 -16.89 -8.31
CA LYS A 243 32.12 -17.64 -7.86
C LYS A 243 32.18 -19.09 -8.37
N ASN A 244 31.10 -19.60 -8.95
CA ASN A 244 31.01 -21.01 -9.42
C ASN A 244 30.81 -21.10 -10.95
N ALA A 245 31.01 -20.02 -11.68
CA ALA A 245 31.10 -19.94 -13.14
C ALA A 245 32.49 -19.43 -13.55
#